data_eb90573576e4e1772fe712398eff406a
#
_entry.id   eb90573576e4e1772fe712398eff406a
#
_cell.length_a   1.000
_cell.length_b   1.000
_cell.length_c   1.000
_cell.angle_alpha   90.00
_cell.angle_beta   90.00
_cell.angle_gamma   90.00
#
_symmetry.space_group_name_H-M   'P 1'
#
loop_
_entity.id
_entity.type
_entity.pdbx_description
1 polymer ?
#
loop_
_entity_poly.entity_id
_entity_poly.type
_entity_poly.pdbx_seq_one_letter_code
_entity_poly.pdbx_strand_id
1 'polypeptide(L)'
;TLNIYKLNQLLRIHAIWNPHVYHGWGRSKRFFEGWYYKIVNESQTSAFAIIPGIAMDENGNKQSFIQVLDGINNIAKYHKFKADEFKPTPRRHSLKIGNNYFSRDEISLDLPNIKGDLKFKNLSPWSNSFLSPGIMGPYSFIPFMECYHGIVSMNHAYKIFAMIILLRILP
;
A
#
# COMPACT_ATOMS: atom_id res chain seq x y z
N THR A 1 -28.02 1.37 -7.41
CA THR A 1 -26.89 1.76 -8.29
C THR A 1 -26.35 3.15 -7.94
N LEU A 2 -27.25 4.14 -7.73
CA LEU A 2 -26.87 5.52 -7.38
C LEU A 2 -26.12 5.62 -6.04
N ASN A 3 -26.41 4.71 -5.12
CA ASN A 3 -25.83 4.68 -3.78
C ASN A 3 -24.36 4.19 -3.78
N ILE A 4 -24.04 3.19 -4.58
CA ILE A 4 -22.65 2.66 -4.68
C ILE A 4 -21.73 3.67 -5.36
N TYR A 5 -22.19 4.35 -6.39
CA TYR A 5 -21.40 5.40 -7.06
C TYR A 5 -21.06 6.56 -6.11
N LYS A 6 -22.04 7.07 -5.37
CA LYS A 6 -21.81 8.10 -4.36
C LYS A 6 -20.86 7.65 -3.25
N LEU A 7 -21.01 6.40 -2.79
CA LEU A 7 -20.11 5.84 -1.78
C LEU A 7 -18.65 5.80 -2.28
N ASN A 8 -18.43 5.32 -3.50
CA ASN A 8 -17.09 5.26 -4.09
C ASN A 8 -16.48 6.66 -4.24
N GLN A 9 -17.26 7.67 -4.62
CA GLN A 9 -16.79 9.06 -4.68
C GLN A 9 -16.39 9.59 -3.31
N LEU A 10 -17.19 9.36 -2.27
CA LEU A 10 -16.88 9.79 -0.91
C LEU A 10 -15.59 9.12 -0.38
N LEU A 11 -15.40 7.84 -0.65
CA LEU A 11 -14.18 7.13 -0.27
C LEU A 11 -12.94 7.69 -0.99
N ARG A 12 -13.06 8.06 -2.26
CA ARG A 12 -11.98 8.68 -3.02
C ARG A 12 -11.64 10.09 -2.52
N ILE A 13 -12.65 10.89 -2.18
CA ILE A 13 -12.44 12.20 -1.55
C ILE A 13 -11.72 12.04 -0.21
N HIS A 14 -12.18 11.13 0.64
CA HIS A 14 -11.54 10.82 1.92
C HIS A 14 -10.06 10.43 1.74
N ALA A 15 -9.73 9.69 0.68
CA ALA A 15 -8.39 9.23 0.40
C ALA A 15 -7.39 10.37 0.09
N ILE A 16 -7.85 11.55 -0.36
CA ILE A 16 -6.97 12.70 -0.63
C ILE A 16 -6.22 13.12 0.65
N TRP A 17 -6.91 13.19 1.79
CA TRP A 17 -6.30 13.55 3.08
C TRP A 17 -5.81 12.34 3.87
N ASN A 18 -5.99 11.13 3.33
CA ASN A 18 -5.56 9.88 3.95
C ASN A 18 -4.80 9.04 2.92
N PRO A 19 -3.58 9.42 2.53
CA PRO A 19 -2.86 8.80 1.42
C PRO A 19 -2.53 7.32 1.62
N HIS A 20 -2.65 6.82 2.85
CA HIS A 20 -2.40 5.42 3.19
C HIS A 20 -3.56 4.47 2.87
N VAL A 21 -4.78 4.99 2.66
CA VAL A 21 -5.94 4.13 2.35
C VAL A 21 -6.01 3.79 0.87
N TYR A 22 -6.83 2.80 0.53
CA TYR A 22 -7.05 2.40 -0.86
C TYR A 22 -7.80 3.47 -1.66
N HIS A 23 -7.27 3.83 -2.85
CA HIS A 23 -7.81 4.87 -3.73
C HIS A 23 -8.61 4.33 -4.92
N GLY A 24 -8.51 3.03 -5.20
CA GLY A 24 -9.09 2.41 -6.39
C GLY A 24 -10.60 2.14 -6.32
N TRP A 25 -11.33 2.72 -5.36
CA TRP A 25 -12.78 2.53 -5.25
C TRP A 25 -13.52 2.95 -6.53
N GLY A 26 -14.24 1.98 -7.14
CA GLY A 26 -14.95 2.21 -8.39
C GLY A 26 -14.09 2.23 -9.65
N ARG A 27 -12.76 2.02 -9.55
CA ARG A 27 -11.91 1.84 -10.72
C ARG A 27 -12.12 0.47 -11.33
N SER A 28 -12.07 0.41 -12.66
CA SER A 28 -12.31 -0.83 -13.42
C SER A 28 -11.17 -1.18 -14.37
N LYS A 29 -10.33 -0.23 -14.76
CA LYS A 29 -9.23 -0.39 -15.70
C LYS A 29 -8.17 0.68 -15.50
N ARG A 30 -6.97 0.45 -16.06
CA ARG A 30 -5.83 1.37 -16.05
C ARG A 30 -5.55 1.91 -14.64
N PHE A 31 -5.31 1.02 -13.71
CA PHE A 31 -5.08 1.39 -12.32
C PHE A 31 -4.06 0.46 -11.69
N PHE A 32 -3.13 1.03 -10.98
CA PHE A 32 -2.15 0.32 -10.16
C PHE A 32 -2.04 1.00 -8.81
N GLU A 33 -2.05 0.21 -7.75
CA GLU A 33 -1.76 0.70 -6.40
C GLU A 33 -1.08 -0.39 -5.58
N GLY A 34 -0.04 -0.01 -4.85
CA GLY A 34 0.68 -0.90 -3.94
C GLY A 34 1.30 -0.16 -2.78
N TRP A 35 1.51 -0.86 -1.68
CA TRP A 35 2.13 -0.34 -0.47
C TRP A 35 3.49 -0.99 -0.28
N TYR A 36 4.52 -0.18 -0.21
CA TYR A 36 5.89 -0.63 -0.07
C TYR A 36 6.29 -0.64 1.41
N TYR A 37 6.39 -1.81 1.99
CA TYR A 37 6.88 -2.01 3.35
C TYR A 37 8.36 -2.35 3.29
N LYS A 38 9.22 -1.41 3.66
CA LYS A 38 10.65 -1.64 3.79
C LYS A 38 10.97 -2.06 5.23
N ILE A 39 11.69 -3.15 5.38
CA ILE A 39 12.06 -3.76 6.66
C ILE A 39 13.55 -4.02 6.63
N VAL A 40 14.29 -3.47 7.60
CA VAL A 40 15.73 -3.65 7.73
C VAL A 40 16.03 -3.95 9.19
N ASN A 41 16.83 -4.97 9.48
CA ASN A 41 17.27 -5.23 10.83
C ASN A 41 18.36 -4.25 11.29
N GLU A 42 18.60 -4.16 12.60
CA GLU A 42 19.56 -3.21 13.20
C GLU A 42 20.97 -3.37 12.64
N SER A 43 21.43 -4.59 12.46
CA SER A 43 22.76 -4.91 11.91
C SER A 43 22.85 -4.74 10.39
N GLN A 44 21.77 -4.37 9.70
CA GLN A 44 21.67 -4.23 8.25
C GLN A 44 22.06 -5.49 7.45
N THR A 45 22.06 -6.64 8.10
CA THR A 45 22.34 -7.93 7.46
C THR A 45 21.12 -8.56 6.79
N SER A 46 19.94 -7.99 7.03
CA SER A 46 18.67 -8.39 6.42
C SER A 46 17.89 -7.16 5.99
N ALA A 47 17.51 -7.11 4.72
CA ALA A 47 16.73 -6.01 4.15
C ALA A 47 15.69 -6.57 3.18
N PHE A 48 14.42 -6.39 3.54
CA PHE A 48 13.29 -6.84 2.73
C PHE A 48 12.40 -5.69 2.32
N ALA A 49 11.80 -5.80 1.13
CA ALA A 49 10.64 -5.01 0.77
C ALA A 49 9.48 -5.94 0.44
N ILE A 50 8.32 -5.66 1.03
CA ILE A 50 7.08 -6.41 0.80
C ILE A 50 6.07 -5.44 0.21
N ILE A 51 5.55 -5.78 -0.96
CA ILE A 51 4.70 -4.88 -1.75
C ILE A 51 3.40 -5.60 -2.08
N PRO A 52 2.37 -5.54 -1.22
CA PRO A 52 1.02 -5.94 -1.59
C PRO A 52 0.39 -4.90 -2.51
N GLY A 53 -0.42 -5.34 -3.48
CA GLY A 53 -1.06 -4.42 -4.38
C GLY A 53 -2.10 -5.03 -5.30
N ILE A 54 -2.67 -4.16 -6.13
CA ILE A 54 -3.62 -4.51 -7.19
C ILE A 54 -3.22 -3.80 -8.49
N ALA A 55 -3.35 -4.52 -9.60
CA ALA A 55 -3.15 -4.00 -10.95
C ALA A 55 -4.40 -4.26 -11.81
N MET A 56 -4.76 -3.28 -12.62
CA MET A 56 -5.86 -3.35 -13.59
C MET A 56 -5.34 -2.82 -14.93
N ASP A 57 -5.39 -3.65 -15.96
CA ASP A 57 -4.96 -3.26 -17.30
C ASP A 57 -5.98 -2.38 -18.04
N GLU A 58 -5.67 -2.02 -19.27
CA GLU A 58 -6.54 -1.20 -20.12
C GLU A 58 -7.84 -1.92 -20.52
N ASN A 59 -7.84 -3.25 -20.57
CA ASN A 59 -8.99 -4.08 -20.91
C ASN A 59 -9.88 -4.38 -19.69
N GLY A 60 -9.42 -4.02 -18.49
CA GLY A 60 -10.13 -4.27 -17.24
C GLY A 60 -9.80 -5.62 -16.60
N ASN A 61 -8.78 -6.35 -17.10
CA ASN A 61 -8.28 -7.52 -16.38
C ASN A 61 -7.62 -7.08 -15.08
N LYS A 62 -7.91 -7.79 -14.02
CA LYS A 62 -7.47 -7.44 -12.66
C LYS A 62 -6.70 -8.57 -12.04
N GLN A 63 -5.64 -8.22 -11.33
CA GLN A 63 -4.91 -9.17 -10.48
C GLN A 63 -4.45 -8.46 -9.21
N SER A 64 -4.46 -9.17 -8.11
CA SER A 64 -3.75 -8.76 -6.92
C SER A 64 -2.41 -9.48 -6.82
N PHE A 65 -1.49 -8.92 -6.05
CA PHE A 65 -0.14 -9.46 -5.95
C PHE A 65 0.49 -9.13 -4.61
N ILE A 66 1.50 -9.92 -4.25
CA ILE A 66 2.46 -9.59 -3.21
C ILE A 66 3.84 -9.80 -3.82
N GLN A 67 4.62 -8.73 -3.93
CA GLN A 67 6.01 -8.82 -4.34
C GLN A 67 6.91 -8.78 -3.09
N VAL A 68 7.89 -9.66 -3.06
CA VAL A 68 8.90 -9.73 -1.99
C VAL A 68 10.27 -9.54 -2.62
N LEU A 69 10.98 -8.54 -2.15
CA LEU A 69 12.34 -8.24 -2.56
C LEU A 69 13.27 -8.51 -1.37
N ASP A 70 14.30 -9.31 -1.58
CA ASP A 70 15.42 -9.48 -0.66
C ASP A 70 16.58 -8.63 -1.17
N GLY A 71 16.83 -7.52 -0.49
CA GLY A 71 17.84 -6.55 -0.92
C GLY A 71 19.28 -6.99 -0.64
N ILE A 72 19.49 -7.99 0.22
CA ILE A 72 20.84 -8.51 0.49
C ILE A 72 21.21 -9.56 -0.55
N ASN A 73 20.30 -10.46 -0.89
CA ASN A 73 20.54 -11.55 -1.82
C ASN A 73 20.17 -11.22 -3.27
N ASN A 74 19.67 -10.00 -3.54
CA ASN A 74 19.20 -9.55 -4.87
C ASN A 74 18.13 -10.48 -5.47
N ILE A 75 17.22 -10.97 -4.64
CA ILE A 75 16.13 -11.87 -5.04
C ILE A 75 14.82 -11.10 -5.08
N ALA A 76 14.09 -11.24 -6.20
CA ALA A 76 12.73 -10.73 -6.34
C ALA A 76 11.77 -11.90 -6.58
N LYS A 77 10.70 -11.98 -5.79
CA LYS A 77 9.62 -12.96 -5.95
C LYS A 77 8.28 -12.25 -6.10
N TYR A 78 7.51 -12.69 -7.08
CA TYR A 78 6.18 -12.15 -7.37
C TYR A 78 5.13 -13.24 -7.14
N HIS A 79 4.26 -13.03 -6.17
CA HIS A 79 3.14 -13.92 -5.85
C HIS A 79 1.86 -13.32 -6.40
N LYS A 80 1.28 -13.97 -7.41
CA LYS A 80 0.04 -13.55 -8.05
C LYS A 80 -1.17 -14.15 -7.35
N PHE A 81 -2.19 -13.34 -7.12
CA PHE A 81 -3.48 -13.72 -6.55
C PHE A 81 -4.61 -13.26 -7.46
N LYS A 82 -5.79 -13.83 -7.27
CA LYS A 82 -7.00 -13.36 -7.96
C LYS A 82 -7.41 -12.00 -7.42
N ALA A 83 -8.07 -11.20 -8.26
CA ALA A 83 -8.52 -9.87 -7.88
C ALA A 83 -9.54 -9.85 -6.73
N ASP A 84 -10.34 -10.89 -6.59
CA ASP A 84 -11.33 -11.05 -5.53
C ASP A 84 -10.72 -11.40 -4.17
N GLU A 85 -9.45 -11.82 -4.14
CA GLU A 85 -8.69 -12.02 -2.91
C GLU A 85 -8.15 -10.71 -2.34
N PHE A 86 -8.17 -9.61 -3.11
CA PHE A 86 -7.81 -8.27 -2.66
C PHE A 86 -8.99 -7.62 -1.92
N LYS A 87 -8.87 -7.49 -0.62
CA LYS A 87 -9.94 -6.97 0.26
C LYS A 87 -9.44 -5.78 1.07
N PRO A 88 -9.47 -4.57 0.49
CA PRO A 88 -9.11 -3.36 1.21
C PRO A 88 -10.25 -2.94 2.14
N THR A 89 -9.89 -2.33 3.27
CA THR A 89 -10.86 -1.74 4.20
C THR A 89 -11.12 -0.27 3.82
N PRO A 90 -12.39 0.17 3.81
CA PRO A 90 -12.71 1.59 3.68
C PRO A 90 -12.13 2.42 4.85
N ARG A 91 -11.66 3.61 4.57
CA ARG A 91 -11.27 4.65 5.56
C ARG A 91 -10.04 4.37 6.43
N ARG A 92 -9.42 3.20 6.36
CA ARG A 92 -8.16 2.93 7.07
C ARG A 92 -7.26 2.04 6.23
N HIS A 93 -5.97 2.13 6.49
CA HIS A 93 -5.01 1.23 5.87
C HIS A 93 -5.09 -0.15 6.52
N SER A 94 -5.86 -1.02 5.88
CA SER A 94 -5.96 -2.44 6.22
C SER A 94 -6.39 -3.20 4.97
N LEU A 95 -5.66 -4.24 4.64
CA LEU A 95 -5.74 -4.96 3.38
C LEU A 95 -5.51 -6.46 3.62
N LYS A 96 -6.34 -7.31 3.04
CA LYS A 96 -6.09 -8.75 2.93
C LYS A 96 -5.86 -9.13 1.47
N ILE A 97 -4.88 -10.03 1.23
CA ILE A 97 -4.66 -10.71 -0.05
C ILE A 97 -4.46 -12.20 0.25
N GLY A 98 -5.45 -13.02 -0.10
CA GLY A 98 -5.50 -14.41 0.35
C GLY A 98 -5.45 -14.51 1.87
N ASN A 99 -4.50 -15.29 2.40
CA ASN A 99 -4.27 -15.42 3.84
C ASN A 99 -3.37 -14.32 4.43
N ASN A 100 -2.85 -13.43 3.59
CA ASN A 100 -1.93 -12.39 4.04
C ASN A 100 -2.69 -11.14 4.48
N TYR A 101 -2.20 -10.48 5.52
CA TYR A 101 -2.79 -9.27 6.07
C TYR A 101 -1.75 -8.15 6.18
N PHE A 102 -2.17 -6.94 5.86
CA PHE A 102 -1.34 -5.75 5.87
C PHE A 102 -2.10 -4.60 6.50
N SER A 103 -1.47 -3.92 7.41
CA SER A 103 -2.01 -2.70 8.01
C SER A 103 -0.89 -1.71 8.31
N ARG A 104 -1.25 -0.59 8.89
CA ARG A 104 -0.29 0.38 9.40
C ARG A 104 0.55 -0.19 10.54
N ASP A 105 -0.03 -1.09 11.34
CA ASP A 105 0.52 -1.52 12.61
C ASP A 105 1.08 -2.95 12.55
N GLU A 106 0.73 -3.71 11.51
CA GLU A 106 1.12 -5.11 11.44
C GLU A 106 1.09 -5.65 10.01
N ILE A 107 1.96 -6.61 9.76
CA ILE A 107 1.96 -7.48 8.59
C ILE A 107 1.88 -8.91 9.09
N SER A 108 1.00 -9.72 8.49
CA SER A 108 0.97 -11.17 8.65
C SER A 108 1.13 -11.81 7.28
N LEU A 109 2.14 -12.67 7.12
CA LEU A 109 2.46 -13.33 5.86
C LEU A 109 2.28 -14.84 5.96
N ASP A 110 1.64 -15.40 4.92
CA ASP A 110 1.53 -16.82 4.66
C ASP A 110 1.86 -17.10 3.19
N LEU A 111 3.13 -16.86 2.82
CA LEU A 111 3.67 -17.12 1.49
C LEU A 111 4.54 -18.39 1.51
N PRO A 112 4.75 -19.06 0.37
CA PRO A 112 5.54 -20.29 0.30
C PRO A 112 6.95 -20.17 0.88
N ASN A 113 7.57 -18.99 0.77
CA ASN A 113 8.98 -18.77 1.14
C ASN A 113 9.17 -17.79 2.31
N ILE A 114 8.10 -17.18 2.82
CA ILE A 114 8.17 -16.27 3.96
C ILE A 114 6.85 -16.29 4.72
N LYS A 115 6.92 -16.65 5.98
CA LYS A 115 5.77 -16.73 6.90
C LYS A 115 6.10 -16.04 8.20
N GLY A 116 5.12 -15.44 8.82
CA GLY A 116 5.24 -14.83 10.14
C GLY A 116 4.52 -13.50 10.26
N ASP A 117 4.58 -12.97 11.46
CA ASP A 117 3.92 -11.73 11.86
C ASP A 117 4.95 -10.68 12.26
N LEU A 118 4.73 -9.45 11.81
CA LEU A 118 5.54 -8.31 12.16
C LEU A 118 4.64 -7.19 12.67
N LYS A 119 4.87 -6.72 13.89
CA LYS A 119 4.15 -5.62 14.50
C LYS A 119 5.01 -4.37 14.57
N PHE A 120 4.46 -3.26 14.15
CA PHE A 120 5.09 -1.95 14.18
C PHE A 120 4.62 -1.18 15.41
N LYS A 121 5.58 -0.59 16.13
CA LYS A 121 5.32 0.27 17.30
C LYS A 121 5.98 1.62 17.08
N ASN A 122 5.53 2.62 17.83
CA ASN A 122 6.10 3.98 17.80
C ASN A 122 6.13 4.57 16.38
N LEU A 123 5.01 4.46 15.68
CA LEU A 123 4.86 4.97 14.33
C LEU A 123 5.00 6.49 14.32
N SER A 124 5.84 7.02 13.46
CA SER A 124 6.01 8.44 13.19
C SER A 124 5.39 8.75 11.82
N PRO A 125 4.11 9.15 11.76
CA PRO A 125 3.47 9.48 10.49
C PRO A 125 4.04 10.78 9.93
N TRP A 126 3.99 10.92 8.61
CA TRP A 126 4.23 12.20 7.98
C TRP A 126 3.12 13.19 8.40
N SER A 127 3.50 14.37 8.82
CA SER A 127 2.53 15.42 9.17
C SER A 127 1.75 15.84 7.92
N ASN A 128 0.44 15.98 8.07
CA ASN A 128 -0.42 16.49 7.02
C ASN A 128 -1.20 17.72 7.53
N SER A 129 -1.53 18.60 6.60
CA SER A 129 -2.40 19.74 6.83
C SER A 129 -3.48 19.78 5.74
N PHE A 130 -4.46 20.65 5.91
CA PHE A 130 -5.53 20.82 4.92
C PHE A 130 -5.00 21.16 3.52
N LEU A 131 -3.96 22.00 3.43
CA LEU A 131 -3.34 22.43 2.16
C LEU A 131 -2.17 21.54 1.71
N SER A 132 -1.71 20.62 2.56
CA SER A 132 -0.59 19.73 2.29
C SER A 132 -0.87 18.34 2.83
N PRO A 133 -1.73 17.56 2.15
CA PRO A 133 -2.01 16.19 2.54
C PRO A 133 -0.83 15.28 2.21
N GLY A 134 -0.07 14.91 3.25
CA GLY A 134 1.08 14.03 3.12
C GLY A 134 2.32 14.67 2.48
N ILE A 135 3.31 13.85 2.13
CA ILE A 135 4.61 14.29 1.60
C ILE A 135 4.52 14.97 0.23
N MET A 136 3.49 14.68 -0.55
CA MET A 136 3.27 15.30 -1.85
C MET A 136 2.76 16.73 -1.75
N GLY A 137 2.37 17.18 -0.56
CA GLY A 137 1.89 18.54 -0.36
C GLY A 137 0.71 18.91 -1.27
N PRO A 138 0.69 20.13 -1.84
CA PRO A 138 -0.39 20.58 -2.71
C PRO A 138 -0.56 19.76 -3.99
N TYR A 139 0.49 19.05 -4.44
CA TYR A 139 0.40 18.16 -5.61
C TYR A 139 -0.60 17.03 -5.44
N SER A 140 -0.98 16.68 -4.22
CA SER A 140 -2.02 15.69 -3.94
C SER A 140 -3.40 16.08 -4.50
N PHE A 141 -3.62 17.35 -4.80
CA PHE A 141 -4.87 17.88 -5.39
C PHE A 141 -4.90 17.83 -6.92
N ILE A 142 -3.78 17.50 -7.58
CA ILE A 142 -3.73 17.46 -9.04
C ILE A 142 -4.41 16.17 -9.54
N PRO A 143 -5.54 16.27 -10.28
CA PRO A 143 -6.34 15.09 -10.63
C PRO A 143 -5.72 14.16 -11.67
N PHE A 144 -4.75 14.66 -12.44
CA PHE A 144 -4.13 13.96 -13.58
C PHE A 144 -2.67 13.56 -13.33
N MET A 145 -2.24 13.49 -12.07
CA MET A 145 -0.92 13.02 -11.74
C MET A 145 -0.80 11.53 -12.06
N GLU A 146 0.11 11.16 -12.97
CA GLU A 146 0.28 9.80 -13.44
C GLU A 146 0.91 8.88 -12.37
N CYS A 147 1.77 9.42 -11.53
CA CYS A 147 2.40 8.69 -10.44
C CYS A 147 2.27 9.48 -9.13
N TYR A 148 1.81 8.79 -8.09
CA TYR A 148 1.74 9.32 -6.74
C TYR A 148 2.48 8.39 -5.80
N HIS A 149 3.38 8.93 -4.99
CA HIS A 149 4.01 8.18 -3.90
C HIS A 149 4.15 9.08 -2.67
N GLY A 150 4.15 8.46 -1.51
CA GLY A 150 4.29 9.20 -0.26
C GLY A 150 4.78 8.30 0.87
N ILE A 151 5.60 8.85 1.74
CA ILE A 151 5.95 8.20 3.00
C ILE A 151 4.76 8.31 3.93
N VAL A 152 4.20 7.17 4.28
CA VAL A 152 3.01 7.11 5.15
C VAL A 152 3.40 7.11 6.61
N SER A 153 4.40 6.33 6.97
CA SER A 153 4.97 6.31 8.31
C SER A 153 6.34 5.65 8.34
N MET A 154 7.14 6.02 9.33
CA MET A 154 8.38 5.35 9.66
C MET A 154 8.28 4.78 11.07
N ASN A 155 8.90 3.63 11.29
CA ASN A 155 9.03 3.02 12.60
C ASN A 155 10.51 2.88 12.94
N HIS A 156 10.91 3.45 14.05
CA HIS A 156 12.25 3.31 14.61
C HIS A 156 12.20 2.38 15.84
N ALA A 157 11.59 1.21 15.69
CA ALA A 157 11.65 0.21 16.75
C ALA A 157 13.10 -0.29 16.89
N TYR A 158 13.54 -0.55 18.11
CA TYR A 158 14.91 -0.82 18.55
C TYR A 158 15.72 -1.84 17.72
N LYS A 159 15.10 -2.58 16.81
CA LYS A 159 15.76 -3.63 16.01
C LYS A 159 15.33 -3.69 14.55
N ILE A 160 14.33 -2.92 14.14
CA ILE A 160 13.78 -2.97 12.78
C ILE A 160 13.41 -1.56 12.34
N PHE A 161 13.95 -1.15 11.20
CA PHE A 161 13.52 0.04 10.48
C PHE A 161 12.47 -0.37 9.46
N ALA A 162 11.26 0.16 9.57
CA ALA A 162 10.19 -0.10 8.61
C ALA A 162 9.64 1.22 8.05
N MET A 163 9.44 1.26 6.76
CA MET A 163 8.87 2.39 6.03
C MET A 163 7.74 1.90 5.13
N ILE A 164 6.63 2.60 5.16
CA ILE A 164 5.50 2.34 4.26
C ILE A 164 5.43 3.46 3.24
N ILE A 165 5.56 3.13 1.98
CA ILE A 165 5.40 4.03 0.84
C ILE A 165 4.21 3.55 0.02
N LEU A 166 3.32 4.46 -0.28
CA LEU A 166 2.27 4.22 -1.25
C LEU A 166 2.82 4.44 -2.66
N LEU A 167 2.66 3.46 -3.52
CA LEU A 167 2.93 3.57 -4.95
C LEU A 167 1.60 3.48 -5.70
N ARG A 168 1.31 4.51 -6.47
CA ARG A 168 0.11 4.56 -7.31
C ARG A 168 0.47 5.15 -8.67
N ILE A 169 0.08 4.45 -9.71
CA ILE A 169 0.18 4.93 -11.09
C ILE A 169 -1.26 5.17 -11.56
N LEU A 170 -1.52 6.38 -12.01
CA LEU A 170 -2.75 6.77 -12.69
C LEU A 170 -2.49 6.75 -14.19
N PRO A 171 -3.47 6.38 -14.97
CA PRO A 171 -3.39 6.43 -16.43
C PRO A 171 -3.47 7.87 -16.93
#